data_5a9b131d0844a3454ba75e76b332c9db
#
_entry.id   5a9b131d0844a3454ba75e76b332c9db
#
_cell.length_a   1.000
_cell.length_b   1.000
_cell.length_c   1.000
_cell.angle_alpha   90.00
_cell.angle_beta   90.00
_cell.angle_gamma   90.00
#
_symmetry.space_group_name_H-M   'P 1'
#
loop_
_entity.id
_entity.type
_entity.pdbx_description
1 polymer ?
#
loop_
_entity_poly.entity_id
_entity_poly.type
_entity_poly.pdbx_seq_one_letter_code
_entity_poly.pdbx_strand_id
1 'polypeptide(L)'
;TVILAVLILCIMRYGESSPIHKKRILYMIAGVGTFALELILKGLGVFGSYNPVVIAMTTMMFCMMMAMIHYGYFGSQQAAVDNAFHYGKEGLIILDAENKIISVNQRMKELFPEIKVGSAASRQKEILQALTNRERLLHKNDRIYELRMEDIVENGEKDGCMLWFIDQTENLEMMQRLRSADEAKTRFLMKVSHELRT
;
A
#
# COMPACT_ATOMS: atom_id res chain seq x y z
N THR A 1 28.92 27.61 -8.38
CA THR A 1 27.59 28.23 -8.08
C THR A 1 26.50 27.16 -7.88
N VAL A 2 26.34 26.17 -8.79
CA VAL A 2 25.28 25.16 -8.70
C VAL A 2 25.43 24.26 -7.46
N ILE A 3 26.65 23.77 -7.17
CA ILE A 3 26.92 22.89 -6.01
C ILE A 3 26.59 23.60 -4.69
N LEU A 4 26.95 24.87 -4.58
CA LEU A 4 26.66 25.66 -3.38
C LEU A 4 25.15 25.87 -3.20
N ALA A 5 24.40 26.11 -4.29
CA ALA A 5 22.96 26.24 -4.26
C ALA A 5 22.29 24.92 -3.82
N VAL A 6 22.76 23.78 -4.32
CA VAL A 6 22.24 22.46 -3.89
C VAL A 6 22.53 22.19 -2.42
N LEU A 7 23.73 22.51 -1.92
CA LEU A 7 24.07 22.38 -0.50
C LEU A 7 23.17 23.26 0.39
N ILE A 8 22.97 24.52 0.01
CA ILE A 8 22.09 25.44 0.76
C ILE A 8 20.67 24.91 0.79
N LEU A 9 20.13 24.44 -0.35
CA LEU A 9 18.78 23.85 -0.40
C LEU A 9 18.66 22.60 0.47
N CYS A 10 19.68 21.74 0.48
CA CYS A 10 19.70 20.55 1.36
C CYS A 10 19.71 20.95 2.84
N ILE A 11 20.52 21.95 3.23
CA ILE A 11 20.61 22.43 4.61
C ILE A 11 19.28 23.08 5.04
N MET A 12 18.68 23.92 4.21
CA MET A 12 17.38 24.54 4.52
C MET A 12 16.29 23.47 4.73
N ARG A 13 16.24 22.47 3.86
CA ARG A 13 15.24 21.41 3.94
C ARG A 13 15.48 20.43 5.10
N TYR A 14 16.71 20.35 5.60
CA TYR A 14 17.06 19.52 6.76
C TYR A 14 16.30 19.94 8.02
N GLY A 15 16.10 21.26 8.25
CA GLY A 15 15.40 21.78 9.42
C GLY A 15 13.93 21.32 9.51
N GLU A 16 13.24 21.30 8.39
CA GLU A 16 11.79 21.02 8.30
C GLU A 16 11.43 19.53 8.09
N SER A 17 12.43 18.66 7.99
CA SER A 17 12.22 17.26 7.59
C SER A 17 12.00 16.35 8.78
N SER A 18 11.24 15.24 8.55
CA SER A 18 11.06 14.14 9.51
C SER A 18 12.39 13.42 9.81
N PRO A 19 12.51 12.68 10.94
CA PRO A 19 13.77 12.01 11.34
C PRO A 19 14.37 11.09 10.26
N ILE A 20 13.53 10.39 9.48
CA ILE A 20 13.96 9.51 8.40
C ILE A 20 14.50 10.33 7.22
N HIS A 21 13.79 11.40 6.85
CA HIS A 21 14.23 12.31 5.79
C HIS A 21 15.51 13.07 6.16
N LYS A 22 15.71 13.41 7.45
CA LYS A 22 16.96 14.02 7.94
C LYS A 22 18.17 13.16 7.65
N LYS A 23 18.10 11.85 7.91
CA LYS A 23 19.20 10.93 7.63
C LYS A 23 19.51 10.86 6.14
N ARG A 24 18.49 10.79 5.27
CA ARG A 24 18.68 10.83 3.82
C ARG A 24 19.34 12.10 3.34
N ILE A 25 18.87 13.26 3.81
CA ILE A 25 19.45 14.55 3.47
C ILE A 25 20.91 14.63 3.94
N LEU A 26 21.24 14.04 5.10
CA LEU A 26 22.61 14.00 5.61
C LEU A 26 23.58 13.25 4.68
N TYR A 27 23.16 12.09 4.13
CA TYR A 27 23.94 11.39 3.11
C TYR A 27 24.11 12.18 1.82
N MET A 28 23.07 12.90 1.40
CA MET A 28 23.16 13.79 0.23
C MET A 28 24.13 14.94 0.48
N ILE A 29 24.07 15.58 1.65
CA ILE A 29 25.00 16.65 2.06
C ILE A 29 26.43 16.09 2.11
N ALA A 30 26.64 14.92 2.68
CA ALA A 30 27.96 14.28 2.73
C ALA A 30 28.51 14.03 1.33
N GLY A 31 27.73 13.44 0.42
CA GLY A 31 28.16 13.18 -0.96
C GLY A 31 28.49 14.44 -1.76
N VAL A 32 27.61 15.46 -1.71
CA VAL A 32 27.84 16.73 -2.40
C VAL A 32 28.97 17.53 -1.72
N GLY A 33 29.10 17.43 -0.39
CA GLY A 33 30.13 18.08 0.38
C GLY A 33 31.53 17.55 0.09
N THR A 34 31.70 16.21 0.01
CA THR A 34 32.98 15.59 -0.38
C THR A 34 33.38 16.00 -1.78
N PHE A 35 32.45 16.01 -2.74
CA PHE A 35 32.69 16.46 -4.11
C PHE A 35 33.11 17.95 -4.15
N ALA A 36 32.45 18.80 -3.39
CA ALA A 36 32.80 20.22 -3.29
C ALA A 36 34.18 20.43 -2.69
N LEU A 37 34.51 19.69 -1.62
CA LEU A 37 35.81 19.76 -0.97
C LEU A 37 36.95 19.35 -1.91
N GLU A 38 36.79 18.27 -2.67
CA GLU A 38 37.79 17.82 -3.63
C GLU A 38 38.02 18.82 -4.77
N LEU A 39 36.95 19.49 -5.24
CA LEU A 39 37.11 20.58 -6.21
C LEU A 39 37.88 21.78 -5.67
N ILE A 40 37.67 22.16 -4.41
CA ILE A 40 38.39 23.22 -3.72
C ILE A 40 39.87 22.84 -3.58
N LEU A 41 40.15 21.65 -3.10
CA LEU A 41 41.54 21.16 -2.94
C LEU A 41 42.29 21.09 -4.27
N LYS A 42 41.61 20.71 -5.35
CA LYS A 42 42.17 20.78 -6.71
C LYS A 42 42.49 22.21 -7.14
N GLY A 43 41.59 23.16 -6.86
CA GLY A 43 41.80 24.58 -7.14
C GLY A 43 42.99 25.17 -6.38
N LEU A 44 43.25 24.65 -5.18
CA LEU A 44 44.44 25.03 -4.37
C LEU A 44 45.75 24.34 -4.79
N GLY A 45 45.70 23.47 -5.81
CA GLY A 45 46.88 22.81 -6.35
C GLY A 45 47.39 21.64 -5.51
N VAL A 46 46.64 21.16 -4.48
CA VAL A 46 47.05 20.07 -3.55
C VAL A 46 47.33 18.78 -4.30
N PHE A 47 46.64 18.51 -5.39
CA PHE A 47 46.78 17.28 -6.17
C PHE A 47 47.78 17.36 -7.34
N GLY A 48 48.42 18.50 -7.53
CA GLY A 48 49.37 18.69 -8.63
C GLY A 48 48.76 18.37 -10.01
N SER A 49 49.40 17.49 -10.77
CA SER A 49 48.93 17.03 -12.09
C SER A 49 47.82 15.96 -12.00
N TYR A 50 47.54 15.41 -10.82
CA TYR A 50 46.49 14.38 -10.64
C TYR A 50 45.09 14.96 -10.71
N ASN A 51 44.18 14.23 -11.35
CA ASN A 51 42.79 14.68 -11.50
C ASN A 51 41.87 13.86 -10.55
N PRO A 52 41.50 14.38 -9.36
CA PRO A 52 40.70 13.66 -8.39
C PRO A 52 39.20 13.60 -8.72
N VAL A 53 38.74 14.28 -9.79
CA VAL A 53 37.32 14.41 -10.15
C VAL A 53 36.63 13.07 -10.30
N VAL A 54 37.33 12.04 -10.79
CA VAL A 54 36.79 10.70 -10.95
C VAL A 54 36.47 10.08 -9.58
N ILE A 55 37.39 10.25 -8.60
CA ILE A 55 37.20 9.74 -7.23
C ILE A 55 36.06 10.50 -6.56
N ALA A 56 36.00 11.82 -6.72
CA ALA A 56 34.92 12.66 -6.21
C ALA A 56 33.54 12.22 -6.72
N MET A 57 33.44 11.99 -8.04
CA MET A 57 32.18 11.53 -8.65
C MET A 57 31.76 10.14 -8.17
N THR A 58 32.69 9.20 -8.04
CA THR A 58 32.42 7.84 -7.56
C THR A 58 31.98 7.86 -6.08
N THR A 59 32.61 8.68 -5.24
CA THR A 59 32.24 8.85 -3.84
C THR A 59 30.85 9.46 -3.69
N MET A 60 30.55 10.51 -4.43
CA MET A 60 29.21 11.14 -4.46
C MET A 60 28.14 10.13 -4.92
N MET A 61 28.40 9.37 -5.97
CA MET A 61 27.47 8.39 -6.51
C MET A 61 27.24 7.24 -5.52
N PHE A 62 28.28 6.82 -4.81
CA PHE A 62 28.17 5.82 -3.73
C PHE A 62 27.32 6.33 -2.56
N CYS A 63 27.52 7.57 -2.10
CA CYS A 63 26.70 8.16 -1.05
C CYS A 63 25.21 8.29 -1.47
N MET A 64 24.95 8.68 -2.72
CA MET A 64 23.58 8.73 -3.25
C MET A 64 22.94 7.34 -3.32
N MET A 65 23.67 6.34 -3.79
CA MET A 65 23.21 4.95 -3.84
C MET A 65 22.89 4.42 -2.43
N MET A 66 23.75 4.69 -1.45
CA MET A 66 23.51 4.30 -0.05
C MET A 66 22.30 5.02 0.55
N ALA A 67 22.10 6.30 0.24
CA ALA A 67 20.91 7.02 0.65
C ALA A 67 19.62 6.41 0.04
N MET A 68 19.69 5.95 -1.21
CA MET A 68 18.57 5.33 -1.91
C MET A 68 18.25 3.93 -1.34
N ILE A 69 19.25 3.11 -1.08
CA ILE A 69 19.07 1.74 -0.56
C ILE A 69 18.58 1.76 0.89
N HIS A 70 19.23 2.55 1.77
CA HIS A 70 18.90 2.52 3.21
C HIS A 70 17.67 3.34 3.59
N TYR A 71 17.37 4.42 2.86
CA TYR A 71 16.29 5.35 3.23
C TYR A 71 15.19 5.45 2.18
N GLY A 72 15.27 4.65 1.12
CA GLY A 72 14.29 4.50 0.05
C GLY A 72 13.79 5.83 -0.53
N TYR A 73 13.86 6.02 -1.81
CA TYR A 73 13.28 7.20 -2.47
C TYR A 73 11.74 7.19 -2.36
N PHE A 74 11.16 6.00 -2.27
CA PHE A 74 9.73 5.74 -2.22
C PHE A 74 9.22 5.25 -0.84
N GLY A 75 10.06 5.32 0.20
CA GLY A 75 9.75 4.69 1.50
C GLY A 75 8.44 5.12 2.14
N SER A 76 8.01 6.37 1.96
CA SER A 76 6.72 6.83 2.50
C SER A 76 5.54 6.27 1.71
N GLN A 77 5.65 6.15 0.39
CA GLN A 77 4.61 5.60 -0.46
C GLN A 77 4.48 4.10 -0.28
N GLN A 78 5.61 3.38 -0.26
CA GLN A 78 5.65 1.94 0.02
C GLN A 78 5.08 1.64 1.42
N ALA A 79 5.51 2.38 2.45
CA ALA A 79 4.99 2.22 3.80
C ALA A 79 3.49 2.56 3.91
N ALA A 80 3.00 3.53 3.16
CA ALA A 80 1.56 3.83 3.11
C ALA A 80 0.77 2.71 2.45
N VAL A 81 1.27 2.15 1.34
CA VAL A 81 0.67 0.99 0.68
C VAL A 81 0.70 -0.24 1.58
N ASP A 82 1.84 -0.53 2.22
CA ASP A 82 1.98 -1.65 3.15
C ASP A 82 1.05 -1.49 4.36
N ASN A 83 0.93 -0.29 4.91
CA ASN A 83 0.00 -0.02 6.00
C ASN A 83 -1.46 -0.14 5.55
N ALA A 84 -1.82 0.38 4.38
CA ALA A 84 -3.17 0.24 3.83
C ALA A 84 -3.52 -1.23 3.59
N PHE A 85 -2.57 -2.02 3.09
CA PHE A 85 -2.74 -3.46 2.92
C PHE A 85 -2.89 -4.18 4.28
N HIS A 86 -1.95 -3.96 5.21
CA HIS A 86 -1.92 -4.72 6.46
C HIS A 86 -3.02 -4.34 7.45
N TYR A 87 -3.40 -3.07 7.53
CA TYR A 87 -4.37 -2.54 8.50
C TYR A 87 -5.70 -2.11 7.87
N GLY A 88 -5.94 -2.47 6.61
CA GLY A 88 -7.23 -2.25 5.96
C GLY A 88 -8.38 -2.93 6.74
N LYS A 89 -9.56 -2.33 6.71
CA LYS A 89 -10.77 -2.88 7.34
C LYS A 89 -11.25 -4.16 6.66
N GLU A 90 -10.92 -4.32 5.39
CA GLU A 90 -11.30 -5.43 4.54
C GLU A 90 -10.27 -6.56 4.60
N GLY A 91 -10.73 -7.81 4.54
CA GLY A 91 -9.83 -8.96 4.39
C GLY A 91 -9.29 -9.01 2.98
N LEU A 92 -7.97 -9.22 2.82
CA LEU A 92 -7.33 -9.28 1.51
C LEU A 92 -6.35 -10.43 1.43
N ILE A 93 -6.47 -11.22 0.34
CA ILE A 93 -5.54 -12.28 -0.04
C ILE A 93 -5.01 -11.98 -1.45
N ILE A 94 -3.72 -12.17 -1.65
CA ILE A 94 -3.10 -12.14 -2.97
C ILE A 94 -2.68 -13.56 -3.32
N LEU A 95 -3.09 -14.00 -4.51
CA LEU A 95 -2.80 -15.30 -5.09
C LEU A 95 -1.93 -15.14 -6.34
N ASP A 96 -1.02 -16.10 -6.58
CA ASP A 96 -0.31 -16.22 -7.86
C ASP A 96 -1.16 -16.87 -8.96
N ALA A 97 -0.58 -17.03 -10.13
CA ALA A 97 -1.23 -17.65 -11.29
C ALA A 97 -1.68 -19.11 -11.02
N GLU A 98 -1.00 -19.81 -10.11
CA GLU A 98 -1.29 -21.20 -9.68
C GLU A 98 -2.26 -21.24 -8.49
N ASN A 99 -2.90 -20.12 -8.09
CA ASN A 99 -3.78 -19.98 -6.93
C ASN A 99 -3.11 -20.32 -5.59
N LYS A 100 -1.82 -20.04 -5.47
CA LYS A 100 -1.08 -20.15 -4.22
C LYS A 100 -1.07 -18.81 -3.50
N ILE A 101 -1.19 -18.83 -2.19
CA ILE A 101 -1.28 -17.61 -1.37
C ILE A 101 0.09 -16.93 -1.28
N ILE A 102 0.25 -15.77 -1.91
CA ILE A 102 1.46 -14.95 -1.85
C ILE A 102 1.46 -14.09 -0.60
N SER A 103 0.33 -13.45 -0.30
CA SER A 103 0.22 -12.50 0.81
C SER A 103 -1.18 -12.47 1.40
N VAL A 104 -1.24 -12.13 2.68
CA VAL A 104 -2.48 -12.06 3.47
C VAL A 104 -2.38 -10.88 4.42
N ASN A 105 -3.39 -10.02 4.46
CA ASN A 105 -3.41 -8.91 5.39
C ASN A 105 -3.82 -9.34 6.81
N GLN A 106 -3.67 -8.41 7.78
CA GLN A 106 -3.97 -8.70 9.19
C GLN A 106 -5.42 -9.08 9.41
N ARG A 107 -6.36 -8.39 8.74
CA ARG A 107 -7.79 -8.67 8.86
C ARG A 107 -8.15 -10.08 8.42
N MET A 108 -7.53 -10.55 7.35
CA MET A 108 -7.76 -11.91 6.84
C MET A 108 -7.19 -12.98 7.78
N LYS A 109 -6.06 -12.73 8.44
CA LYS A 109 -5.51 -13.65 9.46
C LYS A 109 -6.43 -13.78 10.68
N GLU A 110 -7.17 -12.71 11.04
CA GLU A 110 -8.17 -12.74 12.11
C GLU A 110 -9.41 -13.56 11.71
N LEU A 111 -9.84 -13.43 10.45
CA LEU A 111 -10.99 -14.17 9.94
C LEU A 111 -10.70 -15.66 9.72
N PHE A 112 -9.48 -15.98 9.29
CA PHE A 112 -9.02 -17.32 8.96
C PHE A 112 -7.61 -17.57 9.55
N PRO A 113 -7.50 -17.89 10.84
CA PRO A 113 -6.20 -18.09 11.50
C PRO A 113 -5.36 -19.23 10.92
N GLU A 114 -6.00 -20.19 10.27
CA GLU A 114 -5.36 -21.34 9.63
C GLU A 114 -4.69 -21.01 8.28
N ILE A 115 -4.92 -19.82 7.72
CA ILE A 115 -4.32 -19.43 6.44
C ILE A 115 -2.81 -19.24 6.59
N LYS A 116 -2.06 -19.95 5.73
CA LYS A 116 -0.59 -19.84 5.66
C LYS A 116 -0.15 -19.35 4.29
N VAL A 117 0.70 -18.33 4.28
CA VAL A 117 1.39 -17.89 3.06
C VAL A 117 2.18 -19.06 2.48
N GLY A 118 2.17 -19.20 1.17
CA GLY A 118 2.79 -20.32 0.46
C GLY A 118 1.92 -21.57 0.33
N SER A 119 0.73 -21.62 0.96
CA SER A 119 -0.20 -22.74 0.78
C SER A 119 -1.13 -22.50 -0.41
N ALA A 120 -1.63 -23.59 -1.01
CA ALA A 120 -2.64 -23.50 -2.07
C ALA A 120 -3.98 -23.00 -1.50
N ALA A 121 -4.63 -22.07 -2.18
CA ALA A 121 -5.94 -21.54 -1.80
C ALA A 121 -7.02 -22.63 -1.74
N SER A 122 -6.85 -23.71 -2.54
CA SER A 122 -7.73 -24.88 -2.55
C SER A 122 -7.80 -25.65 -1.22
N ARG A 123 -6.85 -25.45 -0.32
CA ARG A 123 -6.90 -26.04 1.04
C ARG A 123 -7.93 -25.39 1.94
N GLN A 124 -8.36 -24.18 1.63
CA GLN A 124 -9.40 -23.45 2.34
C GLN A 124 -10.71 -23.59 1.59
N LYS A 125 -11.65 -24.35 2.18
CA LYS A 125 -12.91 -24.71 1.54
C LYS A 125 -13.73 -23.48 1.14
N GLU A 126 -13.76 -22.48 1.99
CA GLU A 126 -14.47 -21.21 1.75
C GLU A 126 -13.84 -20.41 0.60
N ILE A 127 -12.51 -20.36 0.54
CA ILE A 127 -11.79 -19.68 -0.55
C ILE A 127 -11.97 -20.43 -1.86
N LEU A 128 -11.90 -21.76 -1.82
CA LEU A 128 -12.13 -22.59 -2.98
C LEU A 128 -13.56 -22.42 -3.53
N GLN A 129 -14.57 -22.37 -2.66
CA GLN A 129 -15.94 -22.10 -3.05
C GLN A 129 -16.09 -20.72 -3.71
N ALA A 130 -15.46 -19.69 -3.12
CA ALA A 130 -15.45 -18.35 -3.68
C ALA A 130 -14.84 -18.30 -5.09
N LEU A 131 -13.73 -19.01 -5.30
CA LEU A 131 -13.05 -19.10 -6.59
C LEU A 131 -13.84 -19.91 -7.63
N THR A 132 -14.55 -20.98 -7.20
CA THR A 132 -15.21 -21.93 -8.11
C THR A 132 -16.65 -21.53 -8.43
N ASN A 133 -17.44 -21.18 -7.43
CA ASN A 133 -18.89 -20.98 -7.57
C ASN A 133 -19.28 -19.54 -7.89
N ARG A 134 -18.34 -18.58 -7.91
CA ARG A 134 -18.61 -17.14 -8.02
C ARG A 134 -19.65 -16.65 -7.00
N GLU A 135 -19.81 -17.38 -5.88
CA GLU A 135 -20.64 -16.91 -4.78
C GLU A 135 -20.03 -15.61 -4.23
N ARG A 136 -20.79 -14.54 -4.32
CA ARG A 136 -20.33 -13.21 -3.88
C ARG A 136 -20.49 -13.00 -2.40
N LEU A 137 -21.21 -13.87 -1.68
CA LEU A 137 -21.50 -13.72 -0.26
C LEU A 137 -21.01 -14.93 0.52
N LEU A 138 -20.26 -14.68 1.58
CA LEU A 138 -19.80 -15.65 2.54
C LEU A 138 -20.36 -15.31 3.93
N HIS A 139 -21.03 -16.27 4.56
CA HIS A 139 -21.49 -16.14 5.94
C HIS A 139 -20.46 -16.76 6.89
N LYS A 140 -19.89 -15.95 7.79
CA LYS A 140 -18.92 -16.42 8.80
C LYS A 140 -19.01 -15.58 10.06
N ASN A 141 -19.05 -16.24 11.24
CA ASN A 141 -19.08 -15.59 12.56
C ASN A 141 -20.20 -14.52 12.71
N ASP A 142 -21.42 -14.85 12.31
CA ASP A 142 -22.60 -13.95 12.28
C ASP A 142 -22.40 -12.69 11.43
N ARG A 143 -21.45 -12.71 10.53
CA ARG A 143 -21.19 -11.64 9.56
C ARG A 143 -21.34 -12.11 8.14
N ILE A 144 -21.67 -11.17 7.26
CA ILE A 144 -21.84 -11.40 5.84
C ILE A 144 -20.74 -10.64 5.10
N TYR A 145 -19.89 -11.39 4.39
CA TYR A 145 -18.79 -10.84 3.60
C TYR A 145 -19.12 -10.93 2.12
N GLU A 146 -19.02 -9.80 1.42
CA GLU A 146 -18.98 -9.80 -0.04
C GLU A 146 -17.59 -10.18 -0.50
N LEU A 147 -17.52 -11.17 -1.39
CA LEU A 147 -16.29 -11.62 -2.02
C LEU A 147 -16.13 -10.94 -3.37
N ARG A 148 -15.03 -10.22 -3.55
CA ARG A 148 -14.68 -9.59 -4.81
C ARG A 148 -13.32 -10.11 -5.27
N MET A 149 -13.25 -10.55 -6.52
CA MET A 149 -12.01 -11.02 -7.13
C MET A 149 -11.61 -10.05 -8.24
N GLU A 150 -10.34 -9.65 -8.23
CA GLU A 150 -9.73 -8.80 -9.24
C GLU A 150 -8.46 -9.46 -9.76
N ASP A 151 -8.33 -9.58 -11.08
CA ASP A 151 -7.16 -10.18 -11.71
C ASP A 151 -5.99 -9.19 -11.67
N ILE A 152 -4.81 -9.69 -11.31
CA ILE A 152 -3.54 -8.96 -11.43
C ILE A 152 -3.00 -9.26 -12.82
N VAL A 153 -2.83 -8.22 -13.62
CA VAL A 153 -2.32 -8.34 -14.99
C VAL A 153 -1.00 -7.60 -15.08
N GLU A 154 0.06 -8.29 -15.48
CA GLU A 154 1.37 -7.72 -15.77
C GLU A 154 1.72 -7.97 -17.25
N ASN A 155 2.12 -6.92 -17.97
CA ASN A 155 2.45 -7.00 -19.41
C ASN A 155 1.37 -7.62 -20.32
N GLY A 156 0.09 -7.59 -19.89
CA GLY A 156 -1.03 -8.16 -20.64
C GLY A 156 -1.30 -9.65 -20.34
N GLU A 157 -0.52 -10.27 -19.47
CA GLU A 157 -0.73 -11.64 -18.99
C GLU A 157 -1.21 -11.63 -17.55
N LYS A 158 -2.04 -12.62 -17.18
CA LYS A 158 -2.53 -12.77 -15.82
C LYS A 158 -1.42 -13.34 -14.94
N ASP A 159 -0.95 -12.54 -13.98
CA ASP A 159 0.10 -12.89 -13.02
C ASP A 159 -0.48 -13.45 -11.71
N GLY A 160 -1.76 -13.21 -11.46
CA GLY A 160 -2.43 -13.69 -10.25
C GLY A 160 -3.80 -13.07 -10.06
N CYS A 161 -4.30 -13.08 -8.83
CA CYS A 161 -5.53 -12.39 -8.46
C CYS A 161 -5.53 -11.89 -7.01
N MET A 162 -6.28 -10.83 -6.77
CA MET A 162 -6.62 -10.33 -5.45
C MET A 162 -8.03 -10.77 -5.07
N LEU A 163 -8.20 -11.28 -3.87
CA LEU A 163 -9.49 -11.66 -3.32
C LEU A 163 -9.79 -10.80 -2.08
N TRP A 164 -10.86 -10.00 -2.17
CA TRP A 164 -11.33 -9.09 -1.14
C TRP A 164 -12.48 -9.72 -0.37
N PHE A 165 -12.48 -9.54 0.94
CA PHE A 165 -13.55 -9.91 1.87
C PHE A 165 -14.08 -8.64 2.51
N ILE A 166 -15.20 -8.13 1.99
CA ILE A 166 -15.80 -6.85 2.37
C ILE A 166 -16.96 -7.14 3.33
N ASP A 167 -16.91 -6.66 4.56
CA ASP A 167 -17.98 -6.82 5.55
C ASP A 167 -19.19 -6.00 5.14
N GLN A 168 -20.28 -6.66 4.79
CA GLN A 168 -21.54 -6.06 4.35
C GLN A 168 -22.65 -6.19 5.40
N THR A 169 -22.34 -6.69 6.59
CA THR A 169 -23.34 -7.00 7.64
C THR A 169 -24.19 -5.79 7.95
N GLU A 170 -23.55 -4.67 8.28
CA GLU A 170 -24.23 -3.44 8.66
C GLU A 170 -25.06 -2.84 7.50
N ASN A 171 -24.50 -2.88 6.29
CA ASN A 171 -25.20 -2.39 5.09
C ASN A 171 -26.47 -3.20 4.79
N LEU A 172 -26.38 -4.53 4.88
CA LEU A 172 -27.51 -5.42 4.63
C LEU A 172 -28.59 -5.28 5.71
N GLU A 173 -28.19 -5.17 6.97
CA GLU A 173 -29.14 -4.89 8.08
C GLU A 173 -29.83 -3.54 7.89
N MET A 174 -29.10 -2.49 7.53
CA MET A 174 -29.66 -1.17 7.28
C MET A 174 -30.65 -1.20 6.11
N MET A 175 -30.31 -1.85 5.01
CA MET A 175 -31.21 -2.03 3.87
C MET A 175 -32.48 -2.79 4.25
N GLN A 176 -32.35 -3.83 5.11
CA GLN A 176 -33.51 -4.59 5.56
C GLN A 176 -34.43 -3.75 6.47
N ARG A 177 -33.85 -2.94 7.36
CA ARG A 177 -34.61 -1.99 8.20
C ARG A 177 -35.35 -0.95 7.34
N LEU A 178 -34.66 -0.38 6.33
CA LEU A 178 -35.26 0.57 5.41
C LEU A 178 -36.43 -0.05 4.63
N ARG A 179 -36.27 -1.26 4.10
CA ARG A 179 -37.33 -1.97 3.39
C ARG A 179 -38.55 -2.23 4.29
N SER A 180 -38.34 -2.72 5.51
CA SER A 180 -39.42 -2.97 6.46
C SER A 180 -40.17 -1.71 6.86
N ALA A 181 -39.47 -0.58 7.02
CA ALA A 181 -40.08 0.72 7.28
C ALA A 181 -40.91 1.23 6.08
N ASP A 182 -40.39 1.07 4.86
CA ASP A 182 -41.09 1.47 3.64
C ASP A 182 -42.36 0.62 3.40
N GLU A 183 -42.30 -0.69 3.63
CA GLU A 183 -43.44 -1.59 3.58
C GLU A 183 -44.50 -1.23 4.65
N ALA A 184 -44.05 -0.87 5.86
CA ALA A 184 -44.96 -0.44 6.93
C ALA A 184 -45.67 0.87 6.55
N LYS A 185 -44.90 1.85 5.99
CA LYS A 185 -45.45 3.11 5.48
C LYS A 185 -46.48 2.87 4.37
N THR A 186 -46.16 2.01 3.44
CA THR A 186 -47.07 1.67 2.31
C THR A 186 -48.37 1.03 2.82
N ARG A 187 -48.25 0.05 3.74
CA ARG A 187 -49.43 -0.58 4.37
C ARG A 187 -50.30 0.45 5.14
N PHE A 188 -49.67 1.37 5.86
CA PHE A 188 -50.38 2.44 6.57
C PHE A 188 -51.16 3.33 5.58
N LEU A 189 -50.51 3.79 4.52
CA LEU A 189 -51.15 4.63 3.52
C LEU A 189 -52.31 3.93 2.81
N MET A 190 -52.17 2.64 2.49
CA MET A 190 -53.27 1.85 1.92
C MET A 190 -54.46 1.75 2.89
N LYS A 191 -54.22 1.51 4.18
CA LYS A 191 -55.24 1.43 5.20
C LYS A 191 -55.99 2.77 5.37
N VAL A 192 -55.25 3.88 5.48
CA VAL A 192 -55.84 5.24 5.56
C VAL A 192 -56.65 5.55 4.32
N SER A 193 -56.13 5.26 3.13
CA SER A 193 -56.84 5.49 1.86
C SER A 193 -58.15 4.68 1.77
N HIS A 194 -58.14 3.45 2.28
CA HIS A 194 -59.35 2.61 2.33
C HIS A 194 -60.39 3.16 3.32
N GLU A 195 -59.96 3.57 4.52
CA GLU A 195 -60.86 4.17 5.54
C GLU A 195 -61.44 5.51 5.09
N LEU A 196 -60.70 6.31 4.33
CA LEU A 196 -61.20 7.58 3.80
C LEU A 196 -62.18 7.42 2.61
N ARG A 197 -62.20 6.27 1.98
CA ARG A 197 -63.11 5.99 0.84
C ARG A 197 -64.49 5.40 1.28
N THR A 198 -64.57 4.92 2.52
CA THR A 198 -65.78 4.41 3.13
C THR A 198 -66.54 5.52 3.85
#